data_749322528eb802b4717f85ea9ef3c079
#
_entry.id   749322528eb802b4717f85ea9ef3c079
#
_cell.length_a   1.000
_cell.length_b   1.000
_cell.length_c   1.000
_cell.angle_alpha   90.00
_cell.angle_beta   90.00
_cell.angle_gamma   90.00
#
_symmetry.space_group_name_H-M   'P 1'
#
loop_
_entity.id
_entity.type
_entity.pdbx_description
1 polymer ?
#
loop_
_entity_poly.entity_id
_entity_poly.type
_entity_poly.pdbx_seq_one_letter_code
_entity_poly.pdbx_strand_id
1 'polypeptide(L)'
;MKYCFNFLIASLFLSACSMSLPEEVAVAFDQIDRKVDFNFDVQPILSDRCYSCHGPDAKTRKAGLRLDDEKIAFSKLSSGSKAFVSGSLYRSEAAHRILSDDPEKIMPTPDSKLSLSPKEKAIILKWIEQGAEWKSHWAFLAPEKTAPSRTAQKQYPNEVDQFVYDKFQNLGLYFEPEADKETLIRRLSFDLTGLPPSLDQINQFLNDSLPGNYERFVDQLMGTTAFAERLTLDWLDLARYADSHGLHADGLRTMWPWRDWVIKAFKKNMPYDQFVTWQLAGDLLPNASTDQKLATAFNRNSPMTAEGGVIDEEWRLHYVFDRTETFSTAFLGLTVACAKCHDHKFDPISQKDYYQLSGFFNNIRELGMTGDDGDYGPLLYLPTNNQQAQLKKLDAIVEKTKIQLSLTEKELAEMYNYIEQLPAVKKIDKGLIGYYPFDKITPVRVANNPSRKPNYFIADNNKNTKSTYSPKLVEGVQGNAFEFQSDYDRISIDKEIPDFEWTDPFSISLWAQTKQKKKNARQFFLGTTGGKNNWWRGWDFYLDDKNRI
;
A
#
# COMPACT_ATOMS: atom_id res chain seq x y z
N MET A 1 -37.27 67.58 -24.86
CA MET A 1 -38.20 66.64 -24.17
C MET A 1 -38.29 65.23 -24.81
N LYS A 2 -37.93 65.00 -26.06
CA LYS A 2 -37.98 63.64 -26.67
C LYS A 2 -36.84 62.70 -26.27
N TYR A 3 -35.71 63.16 -25.80
CA TYR A 3 -34.57 62.32 -25.42
C TYR A 3 -34.60 61.86 -23.96
N CYS A 4 -35.30 62.52 -23.03
CA CYS A 4 -35.47 62.06 -21.66
C CYS A 4 -36.44 60.89 -21.50
N PHE A 5 -37.43 60.76 -22.41
CA PHE A 5 -38.43 59.70 -22.34
C PHE A 5 -37.90 58.34 -22.81
N ASN A 6 -36.96 58.31 -23.77
CA ASN A 6 -36.31 57.09 -24.22
C ASN A 6 -35.28 56.52 -23.21
N PHE A 7 -34.69 57.36 -22.37
CA PHE A 7 -33.75 56.92 -21.31
C PHE A 7 -34.50 56.28 -20.14
N LEU A 8 -35.72 56.76 -19.82
CA LEU A 8 -36.55 56.18 -18.76
C LEU A 8 -37.12 54.80 -19.15
N ILE A 9 -37.45 54.60 -20.41
CA ILE A 9 -37.95 53.31 -20.92
C ILE A 9 -36.80 52.27 -20.99
N ALA A 10 -35.59 52.66 -21.35
CA ALA A 10 -34.41 51.76 -21.33
C ALA A 10 -34.02 51.32 -19.92
N SER A 11 -34.19 52.19 -18.90
CA SER A 11 -33.93 51.84 -17.50
C SER A 11 -34.97 50.90 -16.90
N LEU A 12 -36.19 50.91 -17.37
CA LEU A 12 -37.28 50.00 -16.91
C LEU A 12 -37.12 48.56 -17.43
N PHE A 13 -36.42 48.34 -18.56
CA PHE A 13 -36.17 47.02 -19.10
C PHE A 13 -34.97 46.26 -18.45
N LEU A 14 -34.12 46.96 -17.69
CA LEU A 14 -32.99 46.38 -17.00
C LEU A 14 -33.33 45.76 -15.61
N SER A 15 -34.54 45.98 -15.09
CA SER A 15 -34.98 45.50 -13.79
C SER A 15 -35.78 44.18 -13.84
N ALA A 16 -35.95 43.56 -15.00
CA ALA A 16 -36.95 42.49 -15.19
C ALA A 16 -36.44 41.03 -15.16
N CYS A 17 -35.20 40.78 -14.74
CA CYS A 17 -34.62 39.42 -14.69
C CYS A 17 -33.97 39.03 -13.36
N SER A 18 -34.47 39.57 -12.23
CA SER A 18 -34.01 39.10 -10.91
C SER A 18 -34.87 37.90 -10.46
N MET A 19 -34.22 36.79 -10.13
CA MET A 19 -34.87 35.64 -9.50
C MET A 19 -35.24 36.01 -8.04
N SER A 20 -36.51 35.79 -7.66
CA SER A 20 -36.95 35.97 -6.28
C SER A 20 -36.37 34.84 -5.42
N LEU A 21 -35.69 35.17 -4.31
CA LEU A 21 -35.18 34.24 -3.37
C LEU A 21 -36.13 34.08 -2.18
N PRO A 22 -36.30 32.86 -1.61
CA PRO A 22 -36.98 32.68 -0.32
C PRO A 22 -36.30 33.54 0.76
N GLU A 23 -37.07 34.07 1.71
CA GLU A 23 -36.60 35.02 2.72
C GLU A 23 -35.33 34.56 3.47
N GLU A 24 -35.31 33.31 3.96
CA GLU A 24 -34.14 32.77 4.68
C GLU A 24 -32.91 32.65 3.78
N VAL A 25 -33.10 32.35 2.50
CA VAL A 25 -31.98 32.28 1.54
C VAL A 25 -31.51 33.67 1.18
N ALA A 26 -32.40 34.65 1.02
CA ALA A 26 -32.07 36.02 0.72
C ALA A 26 -31.22 36.64 1.86
N VAL A 27 -31.63 36.45 3.11
CA VAL A 27 -30.85 36.89 4.29
C VAL A 27 -29.44 36.29 4.29
N ALA A 28 -29.31 34.98 4.05
CA ALA A 28 -28.01 34.33 4.00
C ALA A 28 -27.16 34.78 2.80
N PHE A 29 -27.80 35.07 1.66
CA PHE A 29 -27.16 35.55 0.43
C PHE A 29 -26.57 36.95 0.61
N ASP A 30 -27.30 37.86 1.25
CA ASP A 30 -26.85 39.24 1.51
C ASP A 30 -25.72 39.32 2.58
N GLN A 31 -25.62 38.30 3.44
CA GLN A 31 -24.53 38.20 4.41
C GLN A 31 -23.18 37.79 3.80
N ILE A 32 -23.17 37.32 2.53
CA ILE A 32 -21.94 36.96 1.83
C ILE A 32 -21.37 38.21 1.17
N ASP A 33 -20.44 38.88 1.87
CA ASP A 33 -19.78 40.12 1.46
C ASP A 33 -18.43 39.89 0.72
N ARG A 34 -18.00 38.64 0.60
CA ARG A 34 -16.74 38.22 -0.05
C ARG A 34 -16.96 37.47 -1.34
N LYS A 35 -15.90 37.32 -2.13
CA LYS A 35 -15.90 36.41 -3.28
C LYS A 35 -15.99 34.97 -2.76
N VAL A 36 -16.93 34.22 -3.32
CA VAL A 36 -17.11 32.79 -3.02
C VAL A 36 -16.04 31.99 -3.75
N ASP A 37 -15.33 31.14 -3.02
CA ASP A 37 -14.30 30.26 -3.57
C ASP A 37 -14.90 28.90 -3.95
N PHE A 38 -14.60 28.44 -5.17
CA PHE A 38 -15.12 27.17 -5.65
C PHE A 38 -14.67 25.98 -4.79
N ASN A 39 -13.36 25.89 -4.49
CA ASN A 39 -12.80 24.74 -3.78
C ASN A 39 -13.19 24.67 -2.30
N PHE A 40 -13.28 25.84 -1.64
CA PHE A 40 -13.52 25.89 -0.19
C PHE A 40 -14.99 26.09 0.18
N ASP A 41 -15.77 26.69 -0.69
CA ASP A 41 -17.17 27.02 -0.36
C ASP A 41 -18.17 26.15 -1.15
N VAL A 42 -17.95 25.95 -2.46
CA VAL A 42 -18.93 25.34 -3.37
C VAL A 42 -18.73 23.84 -3.52
N GLN A 43 -17.50 23.41 -3.83
CA GLN A 43 -17.19 22.00 -4.08
C GLN A 43 -17.56 21.09 -2.90
N PRO A 44 -17.33 21.45 -1.62
CA PRO A 44 -17.76 20.64 -0.49
C PRO A 44 -19.29 20.40 -0.48
N ILE A 45 -20.07 21.44 -0.82
CA ILE A 45 -21.54 21.30 -0.90
C ILE A 45 -21.92 20.38 -2.05
N LEU A 46 -21.35 20.59 -3.25
CA LEU A 46 -21.65 19.76 -4.42
C LEU A 46 -21.28 18.29 -4.18
N SER A 47 -20.11 18.04 -3.58
CA SER A 47 -19.64 16.68 -3.33
C SER A 47 -20.49 15.94 -2.29
N ASP A 48 -20.95 16.63 -1.26
CA ASP A 48 -21.73 16.02 -0.20
C ASP A 48 -23.22 15.85 -0.56
N ARG A 49 -23.81 16.83 -1.29
CA ARG A 49 -25.23 16.88 -1.57
C ARG A 49 -25.62 16.42 -2.97
N CYS A 50 -24.70 16.48 -3.95
CA CYS A 50 -25.05 16.30 -5.36
C CYS A 50 -24.32 15.13 -6.05
N TYR A 51 -23.05 14.83 -5.67
CA TYR A 51 -22.21 13.84 -6.40
C TYR A 51 -22.72 12.41 -6.33
N SER A 52 -23.56 12.04 -5.35
CA SER A 52 -24.21 10.73 -5.34
C SER A 52 -25.01 10.42 -6.61
N CYS A 53 -25.58 11.48 -7.26
CA CYS A 53 -26.35 11.37 -8.49
C CYS A 53 -25.73 12.14 -9.67
N HIS A 54 -24.86 13.12 -9.43
CA HIS A 54 -24.27 13.98 -10.45
C HIS A 54 -22.74 14.07 -10.33
N GLY A 55 -22.10 12.99 -9.88
CA GLY A 55 -20.66 12.89 -9.67
C GLY A 55 -19.95 11.97 -10.68
N PRO A 56 -18.73 11.53 -10.32
CA PRO A 56 -17.87 10.73 -11.19
C PRO A 56 -18.41 9.33 -11.47
N ASP A 57 -19.18 8.71 -10.55
CA ASP A 57 -19.67 7.35 -10.72
C ASP A 57 -20.70 7.26 -11.86
N ALA A 58 -20.30 6.59 -12.94
CA ALA A 58 -21.15 6.40 -14.11
C ALA A 58 -22.41 5.54 -13.84
N LYS A 59 -22.39 4.66 -12.83
CA LYS A 59 -23.49 3.74 -12.52
C LYS A 59 -24.67 4.44 -11.86
N THR A 60 -24.39 5.44 -11.03
CA THR A 60 -25.41 6.18 -10.26
C THR A 60 -25.81 7.50 -10.93
N ARG A 61 -25.10 7.91 -11.98
CA ARG A 61 -25.25 9.21 -12.63
C ARG A 61 -26.64 9.40 -13.26
N LYS A 62 -27.27 10.54 -12.95
CA LYS A 62 -28.57 10.94 -13.46
C LYS A 62 -28.43 12.07 -14.48
N ALA A 63 -29.35 12.11 -15.46
CA ALA A 63 -29.47 13.15 -16.50
C ALA A 63 -28.16 13.44 -17.30
N GLY A 64 -27.16 12.59 -17.25
CA GLY A 64 -25.85 12.82 -17.87
C GLY A 64 -25.08 14.01 -17.30
N LEU A 65 -25.52 14.60 -16.18
CA LEU A 65 -24.89 15.74 -15.55
C LEU A 65 -23.73 15.29 -14.64
N ARG A 66 -22.58 15.96 -14.78
CA ARG A 66 -21.42 15.83 -13.89
C ARG A 66 -21.11 17.20 -13.29
N LEU A 67 -21.20 17.30 -11.97
CA LEU A 67 -20.85 18.50 -11.21
C LEU A 67 -19.43 18.46 -10.66
N ASP A 68 -18.68 17.42 -10.98
CA ASP A 68 -17.26 17.24 -10.74
C ASP A 68 -16.39 17.56 -11.98
N ASP A 69 -17.01 17.76 -13.13
CA ASP A 69 -16.36 18.08 -14.40
C ASP A 69 -16.88 19.42 -14.95
N GLU A 70 -15.99 20.41 -15.03
CA GLU A 70 -16.33 21.77 -15.47
C GLU A 70 -17.02 21.80 -16.83
N LYS A 71 -16.46 21.08 -17.82
CA LYS A 71 -16.98 21.10 -19.19
C LYS A 71 -18.41 20.57 -19.26
N ILE A 72 -18.69 19.52 -18.49
CA ILE A 72 -20.02 18.91 -18.46
C ILE A 72 -20.99 19.75 -17.64
N ALA A 73 -20.55 20.31 -16.49
CA ALA A 73 -21.37 21.17 -15.62
C ALA A 73 -21.89 22.41 -16.35
N PHE A 74 -21.10 22.98 -17.27
CA PHE A 74 -21.49 24.15 -18.07
C PHE A 74 -22.06 23.81 -19.45
N SER A 75 -22.13 22.52 -19.82
CA SER A 75 -22.67 22.09 -21.10
C SER A 75 -24.22 22.17 -21.14
N LYS A 76 -24.80 22.06 -22.32
CA LYS A 76 -26.24 21.87 -22.47
C LYS A 76 -26.64 20.45 -22.04
N LEU A 77 -27.64 20.37 -21.19
CA LEU A 77 -28.29 19.13 -20.79
C LEU A 77 -29.22 18.62 -21.90
N SER A 78 -29.68 17.38 -21.78
CA SER A 78 -30.67 16.80 -22.70
C SER A 78 -31.99 17.58 -22.75
N SER A 79 -32.33 18.32 -21.69
CA SER A 79 -33.46 19.24 -21.62
C SER A 79 -33.27 20.51 -22.45
N GLY A 80 -32.06 20.80 -22.94
CA GLY A 80 -31.71 22.06 -23.61
C GLY A 80 -31.23 23.17 -22.64
N SER A 81 -31.46 23.02 -21.34
CA SER A 81 -30.99 23.94 -20.27
C SER A 81 -29.51 23.74 -19.96
N LYS A 82 -28.92 24.66 -19.20
CA LYS A 82 -27.59 24.51 -18.60
C LYS A 82 -27.71 24.45 -17.08
N ALA A 83 -26.93 23.57 -16.43
CA ALA A 83 -26.92 23.52 -14.97
C ALA A 83 -26.46 24.87 -14.39
N PHE A 84 -25.34 25.41 -14.89
CA PHE A 84 -24.83 26.72 -14.49
C PHE A 84 -24.67 27.64 -15.70
N VAL A 85 -25.04 28.90 -15.52
CA VAL A 85 -24.79 30.00 -16.49
C VAL A 85 -24.11 31.12 -15.70
N SER A 86 -22.85 31.38 -16.01
CA SER A 86 -22.03 32.41 -15.33
C SER A 86 -22.76 33.76 -15.24
N GLY A 87 -22.86 34.32 -14.04
CA GLY A 87 -23.47 35.60 -13.76
C GLY A 87 -25.00 35.65 -13.87
N SER A 88 -25.69 34.49 -14.04
CA SER A 88 -27.15 34.51 -14.24
C SER A 88 -27.86 33.40 -13.49
N LEU A 89 -28.49 33.74 -12.37
CA LEU A 89 -29.34 32.81 -11.60
C LEU A 89 -30.53 32.36 -12.43
N TYR A 90 -31.19 33.28 -13.10
CA TYR A 90 -32.39 33.01 -13.92
C TYR A 90 -32.16 31.99 -15.04
N ARG A 91 -30.96 31.96 -15.63
CA ARG A 91 -30.63 31.06 -16.74
C ARG A 91 -29.99 29.76 -16.25
N SER A 92 -29.73 29.63 -14.96
CA SER A 92 -29.10 28.45 -14.34
C SER A 92 -30.16 27.48 -13.86
N GLU A 93 -30.28 26.31 -14.48
CA GLU A 93 -31.23 25.27 -14.07
C GLU A 93 -31.02 24.82 -12.63
N ALA A 94 -29.75 24.77 -12.16
CA ALA A 94 -29.43 24.44 -10.77
C ALA A 94 -30.10 25.43 -9.79
N ALA A 95 -30.10 26.75 -10.07
CA ALA A 95 -30.73 27.72 -9.21
C ALA A 95 -32.25 27.48 -9.09
N HIS A 96 -32.92 27.16 -10.20
CA HIS A 96 -34.34 26.81 -10.19
C HIS A 96 -34.61 25.55 -9.40
N ARG A 97 -33.75 24.52 -9.53
CA ARG A 97 -33.94 23.24 -8.87
C ARG A 97 -33.72 23.32 -7.37
N ILE A 98 -32.66 24.00 -6.90
CA ILE A 98 -32.37 24.11 -5.46
C ILE A 98 -33.35 25.03 -4.71
N LEU A 99 -34.04 25.91 -5.42
CA LEU A 99 -35.04 26.82 -4.86
C LEU A 99 -36.48 26.31 -5.03
N SER A 100 -36.70 25.22 -5.74
CA SER A 100 -38.04 24.69 -5.98
C SER A 100 -38.65 24.08 -4.71
N ASP A 101 -39.95 24.29 -4.50
CA ASP A 101 -40.75 23.61 -3.48
C ASP A 101 -41.52 22.41 -4.08
N ASP A 102 -41.47 22.22 -5.40
CA ASP A 102 -42.10 21.10 -6.10
C ASP A 102 -41.25 19.82 -5.90
N PRO A 103 -41.78 18.77 -5.23
CA PRO A 103 -41.07 17.53 -4.97
C PRO A 103 -40.50 16.84 -6.23
N GLU A 104 -41.13 17.06 -7.39
CA GLU A 104 -40.68 16.49 -8.69
C GLU A 104 -39.54 17.28 -9.33
N LYS A 105 -39.28 18.50 -8.86
CA LYS A 105 -38.27 19.40 -9.40
C LYS A 105 -37.13 19.71 -8.45
N ILE A 106 -37.39 19.69 -7.15
CA ILE A 106 -36.39 20.06 -6.13
C ILE A 106 -35.15 19.18 -6.21
N MET A 107 -33.97 19.79 -6.01
CA MET A 107 -32.70 19.08 -5.86
C MET A 107 -32.00 19.52 -4.56
N PRO A 108 -31.48 18.58 -3.79
CA PRO A 108 -31.58 17.12 -3.94
C PRO A 108 -33.02 16.60 -3.88
N THR A 109 -33.28 15.46 -4.55
CA THR A 109 -34.63 14.86 -4.55
C THR A 109 -34.99 14.33 -3.16
N PRO A 110 -36.28 14.33 -2.75
CA PRO A 110 -36.71 13.82 -1.44
C PRO A 110 -36.26 12.38 -1.18
N ASP A 111 -36.24 11.52 -2.19
CA ASP A 111 -35.80 10.11 -2.09
C ASP A 111 -34.32 9.97 -1.68
N SER A 112 -33.51 10.97 -1.98
CA SER A 112 -32.08 10.95 -1.58
C SER A 112 -31.87 11.13 -0.09
N LYS A 113 -32.87 11.61 0.65
CA LYS A 113 -32.79 12.02 2.07
C LYS A 113 -31.72 13.10 2.34
N LEU A 114 -31.28 13.80 1.31
CA LEU A 114 -30.36 14.93 1.39
C LEU A 114 -31.15 16.24 1.21
N SER A 115 -30.66 17.30 1.84
CA SER A 115 -31.24 18.63 1.73
C SER A 115 -30.14 19.70 1.74
N LEU A 116 -30.47 20.89 1.23
CA LEU A 116 -29.60 22.06 1.30
C LEU A 116 -30.16 23.04 2.34
N SER A 117 -29.31 23.46 3.27
CA SER A 117 -29.64 24.57 4.18
C SER A 117 -29.75 25.90 3.43
N PRO A 118 -30.44 26.91 3.98
CA PRO A 118 -30.49 28.25 3.38
C PRO A 118 -29.12 28.83 3.08
N LYS A 119 -28.13 28.58 3.95
CA LYS A 119 -26.75 29.03 3.76
C LYS A 119 -26.06 28.33 2.59
N GLU A 120 -26.21 27.00 2.46
CA GLU A 120 -25.64 26.24 1.34
C GLU A 120 -26.25 26.68 0.01
N LYS A 121 -27.57 26.91 -0.03
CA LYS A 121 -28.27 27.48 -1.21
C LYS A 121 -27.67 28.85 -1.54
N ALA A 122 -27.56 29.74 -0.55
CA ALA A 122 -27.02 31.10 -0.72
C ALA A 122 -25.60 31.08 -1.29
N ILE A 123 -24.73 30.19 -0.82
CA ILE A 123 -23.34 30.05 -1.30
C ILE A 123 -23.32 29.67 -2.79
N ILE A 124 -24.09 28.64 -3.20
CA ILE A 124 -24.15 28.22 -4.60
C ILE A 124 -24.69 29.35 -5.48
N LEU A 125 -25.76 30.01 -5.05
CA LEU A 125 -26.37 31.12 -5.81
C LEU A 125 -25.42 32.31 -5.92
N LYS A 126 -24.74 32.67 -4.83
CA LYS A 126 -23.76 33.76 -4.82
C LYS A 126 -22.58 33.48 -5.74
N TRP A 127 -22.09 32.25 -5.75
CA TRP A 127 -21.05 31.82 -6.68
C TRP A 127 -21.50 31.95 -8.14
N ILE A 128 -22.74 31.53 -8.46
CA ILE A 128 -23.29 31.68 -9.82
C ILE A 128 -23.37 33.17 -10.19
N GLU A 129 -23.90 34.02 -9.29
CA GLU A 129 -24.01 35.46 -9.50
C GLU A 129 -22.65 36.12 -9.75
N GLN A 130 -21.63 35.72 -8.98
CA GLN A 130 -20.26 36.22 -9.09
C GLN A 130 -19.51 35.70 -10.33
N GLY A 131 -20.15 34.96 -11.21
CA GLY A 131 -19.56 34.49 -12.47
C GLY A 131 -19.28 33.00 -12.52
N ALA A 132 -19.61 32.25 -11.48
CA ALA A 132 -19.42 30.78 -11.40
C ALA A 132 -17.98 30.37 -11.76
N GLU A 133 -16.98 31.05 -11.19
CA GLU A 133 -15.58 30.76 -11.44
C GLU A 133 -15.25 29.34 -10.95
N TRP A 134 -14.92 28.47 -11.90
CA TRP A 134 -14.48 27.12 -11.60
C TRP A 134 -12.98 27.09 -11.30
N LYS A 135 -12.56 26.27 -10.35
CA LYS A 135 -11.17 26.03 -10.05
C LYS A 135 -10.84 24.53 -10.13
N SER A 136 -9.64 24.21 -10.60
CA SER A 136 -9.10 22.86 -10.47
C SER A 136 -9.01 22.47 -9.00
N HIS A 137 -9.02 21.16 -8.72
CA HIS A 137 -8.97 20.66 -7.36
C HIS A 137 -7.77 21.27 -6.59
N TRP A 138 -8.02 21.75 -5.37
CA TRP A 138 -7.04 22.52 -4.57
C TRP A 138 -5.70 21.81 -4.36
N ALA A 139 -5.70 20.45 -4.21
CA ALA A 139 -4.48 19.68 -3.99
C ALA A 139 -3.52 19.70 -5.20
N PHE A 140 -4.00 20.09 -6.39
CA PHE A 140 -3.22 20.15 -7.63
C PHE A 140 -2.96 21.58 -8.12
N LEU A 141 -3.35 22.57 -7.32
CA LEU A 141 -3.02 23.98 -7.59
C LEU A 141 -1.68 24.30 -6.93
N ALA A 142 -0.82 24.99 -7.66
CA ALA A 142 0.40 25.53 -7.05
C ALA A 142 0.03 26.53 -5.95
N PRO A 143 0.68 26.46 -4.76
CA PRO A 143 0.44 27.43 -3.70
C PRO A 143 0.77 28.85 -4.18
N GLU A 144 -0.13 29.79 -3.91
CA GLU A 144 0.10 31.20 -4.17
C GLU A 144 0.71 31.86 -2.93
N LYS A 145 1.73 32.70 -3.15
CA LYS A 145 2.36 33.44 -2.05
C LYS A 145 1.39 34.52 -1.54
N THR A 146 0.95 34.35 -0.31
CA THR A 146 0.13 35.32 0.41
C THR A 146 1.04 36.19 1.26
N ALA A 147 0.79 37.51 1.31
CA ALA A 147 1.52 38.42 2.18
C ALA A 147 0.68 38.75 3.42
N PRO A 148 1.29 38.77 4.62
CA PRO A 148 0.65 39.29 5.81
C PRO A 148 0.44 40.82 5.70
N SER A 149 -0.35 41.40 6.62
CA SER A 149 -0.63 42.83 6.62
C SER A 149 0.66 43.66 6.76
N ARG A 150 0.65 44.88 6.22
CA ARG A 150 1.78 45.80 6.36
C ARG A 150 2.09 46.14 7.83
N THR A 151 1.08 46.09 8.71
CA THR A 151 1.23 46.33 10.15
C THR A 151 1.99 45.19 10.79
N ALA A 152 1.59 43.95 10.50
CA ALA A 152 2.27 42.73 10.97
C ALA A 152 3.74 42.71 10.53
N GLN A 153 4.02 43.00 9.24
CA GLN A 153 5.38 43.04 8.69
C GLN A 153 6.31 44.03 9.38
N LYS A 154 5.76 45.16 9.85
CA LYS A 154 6.54 46.13 10.59
C LYS A 154 6.81 45.75 12.04
N GLN A 155 5.91 44.98 12.64
CA GLN A 155 5.94 44.67 14.07
C GLN A 155 6.72 43.40 14.38
N TYR A 156 6.67 42.43 13.49
CA TYR A 156 7.27 41.10 13.69
C TYR A 156 8.23 40.74 12.55
N PRO A 157 9.47 40.33 12.86
CA PRO A 157 10.45 39.96 11.85
C PRO A 157 10.15 38.58 11.24
N ASN A 158 9.50 37.68 11.99
CA ASN A 158 9.18 36.33 11.55
C ASN A 158 7.83 36.29 10.79
N GLU A 159 7.80 35.70 9.59
CA GLU A 159 6.60 35.65 8.76
C GLU A 159 5.47 34.85 9.41
N VAL A 160 5.78 33.81 10.19
CA VAL A 160 4.76 33.01 10.90
C VAL A 160 4.07 33.88 11.95
N ASP A 161 4.84 34.63 12.73
CA ASP A 161 4.31 35.57 13.73
C ASP A 161 3.45 36.67 13.09
N GLN A 162 3.82 37.14 11.90
CA GLN A 162 3.03 38.12 11.15
C GLN A 162 1.63 37.60 10.80
N PHE A 163 1.53 36.35 10.32
CA PHE A 163 0.22 35.72 10.02
C PHE A 163 -0.59 35.46 11.29
N VAL A 164 0.06 34.98 12.35
CA VAL A 164 -0.59 34.75 13.65
C VAL A 164 -1.09 36.05 14.23
N TYR A 165 -0.29 37.13 14.14
CA TYR A 165 -0.70 38.47 14.59
C TYR A 165 -1.95 38.96 13.86
N ASP A 166 -2.00 38.87 12.53
CA ASP A 166 -3.18 39.25 11.76
C ASP A 166 -4.43 38.48 12.18
N LYS A 167 -4.29 37.19 12.47
CA LYS A 167 -5.39 36.39 12.98
C LYS A 167 -5.82 36.84 14.38
N PHE A 168 -4.85 37.12 15.26
CA PHE A 168 -5.11 37.58 16.62
C PHE A 168 -5.84 38.93 16.63
N GLN A 169 -5.44 39.87 15.77
CA GLN A 169 -6.14 41.16 15.67
C GLN A 169 -7.62 41.00 15.34
N ASN A 170 -7.97 40.09 14.44
CA ASN A 170 -9.36 39.79 14.08
C ASN A 170 -10.15 39.13 15.22
N LEU A 171 -9.47 38.53 16.20
CA LEU A 171 -10.07 37.83 17.35
C LEU A 171 -9.97 38.64 18.64
N GLY A 172 -9.33 39.80 18.63
CA GLY A 172 -9.06 40.60 19.84
C GLY A 172 -8.08 39.93 20.81
N LEU A 173 -7.15 39.13 20.28
CA LEU A 173 -6.13 38.42 21.04
C LEU A 173 -4.76 39.11 20.89
N TYR A 174 -3.85 38.82 21.81
CA TYR A 174 -2.50 39.33 21.85
C TYR A 174 -1.51 38.21 22.11
N PHE A 175 -0.24 38.41 21.71
CA PHE A 175 0.84 37.53 22.12
C PHE A 175 1.14 37.77 23.61
N GLU A 176 1.33 36.66 24.32
CA GLU A 176 1.86 36.72 25.69
C GLU A 176 3.34 37.10 25.71
N PRO A 177 3.86 37.60 26.83
CA PRO A 177 5.29 37.79 27.00
C PRO A 177 6.09 36.50 26.80
N GLU A 178 7.35 36.64 26.42
CA GLU A 178 8.27 35.51 26.31
C GLU A 178 8.35 34.76 27.64
N ALA A 179 8.33 33.42 27.58
CA ALA A 179 8.42 32.56 28.76
C ALA A 179 9.83 32.70 29.40
N ASP A 180 9.92 32.38 30.72
CA ASP A 180 11.22 32.28 31.39
C ASP A 180 12.13 31.22 30.75
N LYS A 181 13.45 31.36 31.03
CA LYS A 181 14.46 30.50 30.42
C LYS A 181 14.27 29.02 30.75
N GLU A 182 13.83 28.67 31.95
CA GLU A 182 13.55 27.32 32.39
C GLU A 182 12.41 26.69 31.61
N THR A 183 11.35 27.45 31.38
CA THR A 183 10.21 27.03 30.55
C THR A 183 10.61 26.87 29.10
N LEU A 184 11.41 27.81 28.55
CA LEU A 184 11.89 27.75 27.17
C LEU A 184 12.73 26.51 26.90
N ILE A 185 13.75 26.25 27.74
CA ILE A 185 14.63 25.08 27.53
C ILE A 185 13.86 23.78 27.64
N ARG A 186 12.90 23.70 28.56
CA ARG A 186 12.04 22.52 28.71
C ARG A 186 11.20 22.29 27.45
N ARG A 187 10.53 23.33 26.94
CA ARG A 187 9.72 23.24 25.71
C ARG A 187 10.57 22.82 24.53
N LEU A 188 11.68 23.48 24.28
CA LEU A 188 12.61 23.15 23.19
C LEU A 188 13.07 21.71 23.22
N SER A 189 13.45 21.21 24.40
CA SER A 189 13.94 19.84 24.54
C SER A 189 12.85 18.84 24.19
N PHE A 190 11.63 19.01 24.69
CA PHE A 190 10.50 18.12 24.36
C PHE A 190 10.07 18.24 22.90
N ASP A 191 10.00 19.44 22.36
CA ASP A 191 9.55 19.63 20.97
C ASP A 191 10.56 19.02 19.99
N LEU A 192 11.85 19.24 20.19
CA LEU A 192 12.89 18.79 19.28
C LEU A 192 13.31 17.34 19.51
N THR A 193 13.35 16.87 20.76
CA THR A 193 13.93 15.54 21.06
C THR A 193 12.93 14.55 21.68
N GLY A 194 11.78 15.03 22.15
CA GLY A 194 10.83 14.22 22.94
C GLY A 194 11.31 13.91 24.36
N LEU A 195 12.45 14.45 24.77
CA LEU A 195 13.10 14.17 26.04
C LEU A 195 13.24 15.45 26.89
N PRO A 196 13.25 15.34 28.24
CA PRO A 196 13.58 16.48 29.09
C PRO A 196 15.06 16.89 28.94
N PRO A 197 15.39 18.16 29.14
CA PRO A 197 16.79 18.58 29.17
C PRO A 197 17.52 17.97 30.37
N SER A 198 18.81 17.66 30.20
CA SER A 198 19.68 17.29 31.33
C SER A 198 19.96 18.47 32.24
N LEU A 199 20.36 18.21 33.50
CA LEU A 199 20.74 19.28 34.42
C LEU A 199 21.91 20.11 33.91
N ASP A 200 22.87 19.50 33.21
CA ASP A 200 23.98 20.20 32.58
C ASP A 200 23.52 21.13 31.46
N GLN A 201 22.58 20.70 30.62
CA GLN A 201 21.99 21.53 29.58
C GLN A 201 21.23 22.72 30.18
N ILE A 202 20.46 22.49 31.26
CA ILE A 202 19.76 23.56 31.97
C ILE A 202 20.77 24.60 32.48
N ASN A 203 21.80 24.15 33.21
CA ASN A 203 22.80 25.03 33.76
C ASN A 203 23.57 25.79 32.68
N GLN A 204 23.94 25.16 31.58
CA GLN A 204 24.60 25.81 30.46
C GLN A 204 23.71 26.89 29.84
N PHE A 205 22.45 26.58 29.56
CA PHE A 205 21.50 27.52 28.94
C PHE A 205 21.20 28.74 29.85
N LEU A 206 20.98 28.49 31.14
CA LEU A 206 20.70 29.59 32.11
C LEU A 206 21.89 30.52 32.29
N ASN A 207 23.11 30.00 32.30
CA ASN A 207 24.33 30.77 32.50
C ASN A 207 24.89 31.36 31.21
N ASP A 208 24.41 30.96 30.03
CA ASP A 208 24.81 31.59 28.77
C ASP A 208 24.14 32.96 28.58
N SER A 209 24.92 34.00 28.77
CA SER A 209 24.48 35.38 28.58
C SER A 209 24.82 35.97 27.20
N LEU A 210 25.44 35.19 26.32
CA LEU A 210 25.80 35.65 24.98
C LEU A 210 24.56 35.80 24.08
N PRO A 211 24.52 36.82 23.21
CA PRO A 211 23.44 36.92 22.22
C PRO A 211 23.30 35.63 21.39
N GLY A 212 22.07 35.19 21.11
CA GLY A 212 21.78 34.00 20.31
C GLY A 212 21.97 32.68 21.07
N ASN A 213 21.89 32.70 22.41
CA ASN A 213 21.98 31.46 23.21
C ASN A 213 20.83 30.47 22.90
N TYR A 214 19.65 30.99 22.59
CA TYR A 214 18.47 30.21 22.20
C TYR A 214 18.74 29.44 20.90
N GLU A 215 19.17 30.14 19.85
CA GLU A 215 19.48 29.53 18.55
C GLU A 215 20.61 28.53 18.64
N ARG A 216 21.68 28.84 19.41
CA ARG A 216 22.77 27.88 19.64
C ARG A 216 22.28 26.61 20.32
N PHE A 217 21.36 26.72 21.27
CA PHE A 217 20.80 25.56 21.94
C PHE A 217 19.88 24.74 21.00
N VAL A 218 19.09 25.41 20.15
CA VAL A 218 18.32 24.75 19.07
C VAL A 218 19.25 23.95 18.16
N ASP A 219 20.34 24.55 17.66
CA ASP A 219 21.32 23.90 16.79
C ASP A 219 21.99 22.71 17.47
N GLN A 220 22.29 22.84 18.76
CA GLN A 220 22.84 21.75 19.55
C GLN A 220 21.86 20.57 19.63
N LEU A 221 20.60 20.80 19.92
CA LEU A 221 19.57 19.76 19.99
C LEU A 221 19.35 19.10 18.62
N MET A 222 19.27 19.89 17.55
CA MET A 222 19.12 19.38 16.18
C MET A 222 20.30 18.50 15.72
N GLY A 223 21.49 18.72 16.28
CA GLY A 223 22.67 17.89 16.02
C GLY A 223 22.65 16.53 16.74
N THR A 224 21.69 16.28 17.64
CA THR A 224 21.62 15.04 18.44
C THR A 224 20.97 13.88 17.66
N THR A 225 21.22 12.65 18.13
CA THR A 225 20.49 11.48 17.61
C THR A 225 19.03 11.51 18.06
N ALA A 226 18.75 11.99 19.27
CA ALA A 226 17.40 12.10 19.81
C ALA A 226 16.47 12.97 18.93
N PHE A 227 17.02 14.05 18.34
CA PHE A 227 16.26 14.85 17.35
C PHE A 227 15.88 14.01 16.12
N ALA A 228 16.83 13.28 15.56
CA ALA A 228 16.56 12.41 14.41
C ALA A 228 15.57 11.29 14.75
N GLU A 229 15.67 10.70 15.93
CA GLU A 229 14.74 9.69 16.44
C GLU A 229 13.33 10.28 16.60
N ARG A 230 13.22 11.51 17.14
CA ARG A 230 11.92 12.20 17.29
C ARG A 230 11.23 12.43 15.94
N LEU A 231 11.97 12.92 14.93
CA LEU A 231 11.43 13.09 13.57
C LEU A 231 11.07 11.77 12.91
N THR A 232 11.81 10.71 13.23
CA THR A 232 11.59 9.37 12.66
C THR A 232 10.25 8.78 13.09
N LEU A 233 9.75 9.08 14.30
CA LEU A 233 8.49 8.51 14.80
C LEU A 233 7.33 8.74 13.85
N ASP A 234 7.13 9.98 13.42
CA ASP A 234 6.02 10.33 12.51
C ASP A 234 6.17 9.63 11.15
N TRP A 235 7.42 9.45 10.68
CA TRP A 235 7.68 8.73 9.45
C TRP A 235 7.43 7.23 9.58
N LEU A 236 7.79 6.63 10.72
CA LEU A 236 7.52 5.21 11.00
C LEU A 236 6.02 4.92 11.02
N ASP A 237 5.22 5.81 11.62
CA ASP A 237 3.77 5.68 11.63
C ASP A 237 3.17 5.76 10.21
N LEU A 238 3.59 6.74 9.42
CA LEU A 238 3.17 6.85 8.01
C LEU A 238 3.57 5.61 7.19
N ALA A 239 4.75 5.06 7.45
CA ALA A 239 5.25 3.87 6.77
C ALA A 239 4.69 2.57 7.35
N ARG A 240 3.92 2.60 8.45
CA ARG A 240 3.34 1.44 9.16
C ARG A 240 4.41 0.46 9.62
N TYR A 241 5.54 0.98 10.11
CA TYR A 241 6.64 0.18 10.59
C TYR A 241 6.24 -0.72 11.76
N ALA A 242 6.65 -1.98 11.69
CA ALA A 242 6.62 -2.92 12.80
C ALA A 242 7.70 -4.00 12.63
N ASP A 243 8.25 -4.49 13.74
CA ASP A 243 9.11 -5.67 13.78
C ASP A 243 8.29 -6.96 13.99
N SER A 244 7.06 -6.96 13.49
CA SER A 244 6.17 -8.12 13.46
C SER A 244 5.37 -8.17 12.17
N HIS A 245 4.70 -9.29 11.90
CA HIS A 245 3.92 -9.49 10.66
C HIS A 245 2.62 -8.70 10.64
N GLY A 246 2.05 -8.35 11.79
CA GLY A 246 0.85 -7.53 11.92
C GLY A 246 -0.47 -8.29 11.81
N LEU A 247 -0.49 -9.48 11.23
CA LEU A 247 -1.69 -10.29 11.04
C LEU A 247 -1.50 -11.73 11.54
N HIS A 248 -2.61 -12.43 11.79
CA HIS A 248 -2.67 -13.81 12.32
C HIS A 248 -1.95 -13.92 13.67
N ALA A 249 -0.93 -14.76 13.79
CA ALA A 249 -0.16 -14.96 15.01
C ALA A 249 0.77 -13.78 15.35
N ASP A 250 0.90 -12.82 14.45
CA ASP A 250 1.73 -11.62 14.60
C ASP A 250 3.18 -11.92 15.02
N GLY A 251 3.77 -12.94 14.38
CA GLY A 251 5.14 -13.35 14.66
C GLY A 251 6.17 -12.29 14.30
N LEU A 252 7.35 -12.41 14.87
CA LEU A 252 8.43 -11.44 14.72
C LEU A 252 9.07 -11.48 13.34
N ARG A 253 9.49 -10.32 12.84
CA ARG A 253 10.29 -10.14 11.62
C ARG A 253 11.35 -9.05 11.82
N THR A 254 12.41 -9.08 11.02
CA THR A 254 13.53 -8.15 11.14
C THR A 254 13.33 -6.94 10.22
N MET A 255 12.72 -5.86 10.74
CA MET A 255 12.55 -4.58 10.02
C MET A 255 13.38 -3.45 10.62
N TRP A 256 13.88 -3.60 11.84
CA TRP A 256 14.66 -2.57 12.54
C TRP A 256 15.85 -1.99 11.77
N PRO A 257 16.53 -2.70 10.82
CA PRO A 257 17.61 -2.09 10.06
C PRO A 257 17.13 -0.92 9.18
N TRP A 258 15.90 -1.01 8.65
CA TRP A 258 15.31 0.08 7.89
C TRP A 258 14.94 1.27 8.80
N ARG A 259 14.40 1.04 10.00
CA ARG A 259 14.20 2.10 11.00
C ARG A 259 15.50 2.85 11.27
N ASP A 260 16.58 2.12 11.51
CA ASP A 260 17.90 2.72 11.78
C ASP A 260 18.43 3.49 10.56
N TRP A 261 18.11 3.03 9.35
CA TRP A 261 18.42 3.77 8.13
C TRP A 261 17.65 5.11 8.08
N VAL A 262 16.36 5.13 8.43
CA VAL A 262 15.55 6.35 8.50
C VAL A 262 16.14 7.33 9.52
N ILE A 263 16.47 6.88 10.72
CA ILE A 263 17.13 7.70 11.75
C ILE A 263 18.41 8.33 11.20
N LYS A 264 19.24 7.54 10.52
CA LYS A 264 20.47 8.05 9.90
C LYS A 264 20.22 9.06 8.79
N ALA A 265 19.17 8.86 8.00
CA ALA A 265 18.79 9.79 6.94
C ALA A 265 18.37 11.16 7.50
N PHE A 266 17.51 11.18 8.54
CA PHE A 266 17.15 12.42 9.24
C PHE A 266 18.35 13.07 9.92
N LYS A 267 19.18 12.29 10.60
CA LYS A 267 20.38 12.82 11.27
C LYS A 267 21.35 13.48 10.30
N LYS A 268 21.46 12.97 9.06
CA LYS A 268 22.30 13.54 7.99
C LYS A 268 21.60 14.66 7.23
N ASN A 269 20.38 15.01 7.60
CA ASN A 269 19.52 15.93 6.85
C ASN A 269 19.51 15.60 5.36
N MET A 270 19.21 14.32 5.04
CA MET A 270 19.18 13.84 3.65
C MET A 270 18.20 14.68 2.82
N PRO A 271 18.57 15.17 1.62
CA PRO A 271 17.64 15.86 0.73
C PRO A 271 16.38 15.02 0.47
N TYR A 272 15.21 15.67 0.49
CA TYR A 272 13.92 14.99 0.40
C TYR A 272 13.75 14.18 -0.88
N ASP A 273 14.18 14.71 -2.00
CA ASP A 273 14.15 14.02 -3.30
C ASP A 273 14.99 12.73 -3.28
N GLN A 274 16.15 12.75 -2.63
CA GLN A 274 16.97 11.57 -2.43
C GLN A 274 16.32 10.57 -1.46
N PHE A 275 15.74 11.06 -0.36
CA PHE A 275 15.04 10.25 0.62
C PHE A 275 13.86 9.49 0.00
N VAL A 276 13.05 10.17 -0.84
CA VAL A 276 11.94 9.56 -1.57
C VAL A 276 12.46 8.54 -2.59
N THR A 277 13.40 8.94 -3.43
CA THR A 277 13.93 8.08 -4.50
C THR A 277 14.50 6.79 -3.96
N TRP A 278 15.26 6.84 -2.85
CA TRP A 278 15.88 5.64 -2.30
C TRP A 278 14.84 4.69 -1.69
N GLN A 279 13.81 5.21 -1.05
CA GLN A 279 12.77 4.36 -0.47
C GLN A 279 11.86 3.70 -1.51
N LEU A 280 11.65 4.33 -2.65
CA LEU A 280 10.78 3.79 -3.69
C LEU A 280 11.53 2.93 -4.71
N ALA A 281 12.76 3.30 -5.06
CA ALA A 281 13.49 2.75 -6.19
C ALA A 281 15.02 2.68 -5.96
N GLY A 282 15.47 2.67 -4.70
CA GLY A 282 16.89 2.66 -4.37
C GLY A 282 17.64 1.44 -4.91
N ASP A 283 16.98 0.30 -5.02
CA ASP A 283 17.51 -0.95 -5.59
C ASP A 283 17.65 -0.90 -7.12
N LEU A 284 16.94 -0.01 -7.79
CA LEU A 284 16.97 0.17 -9.25
C LEU A 284 18.06 1.16 -9.71
N LEU A 285 18.73 1.83 -8.78
CA LEU A 285 19.81 2.76 -9.10
C LEU A 285 21.03 2.02 -9.66
N PRO A 286 21.77 2.62 -10.61
CA PRO A 286 22.99 2.01 -11.13
C PRO A 286 23.99 1.71 -10.00
N ASN A 287 24.46 0.46 -9.91
CA ASN A 287 25.38 0.00 -8.86
C ASN A 287 24.88 0.28 -7.44
N ALA A 288 23.57 0.08 -7.19
CA ALA A 288 22.91 0.37 -5.94
C ALA A 288 23.68 -0.15 -4.71
N SER A 289 24.01 0.74 -3.81
CA SER A 289 24.67 0.42 -2.53
C SER A 289 23.73 -0.38 -1.60
N THR A 290 24.28 -0.97 -0.55
CA THR A 290 23.49 -1.65 0.48
C THR A 290 22.50 -0.70 1.15
N ASP A 291 22.89 0.54 1.44
CA ASP A 291 22.00 1.56 2.02
C ASP A 291 20.85 1.94 1.08
N GLN A 292 21.10 2.04 -0.23
CA GLN A 292 20.06 2.31 -1.21
C GLN A 292 19.05 1.15 -1.31
N LYS A 293 19.56 -0.09 -1.29
CA LYS A 293 18.69 -1.28 -1.25
C LYS A 293 17.91 -1.38 0.06
N LEU A 294 18.56 -1.10 1.20
CA LEU A 294 17.92 -1.11 2.51
C LEU A 294 16.77 -0.10 2.59
N ALA A 295 16.94 1.07 2.00
CA ALA A 295 15.91 2.11 1.95
C ALA A 295 14.59 1.58 1.35
N THR A 296 14.66 0.70 0.33
CA THR A 296 13.45 0.13 -0.31
C THR A 296 12.62 -0.78 0.59
N ALA A 297 13.11 -1.11 1.79
CA ALA A 297 12.33 -1.83 2.79
C ALA A 297 11.09 -1.04 3.27
N PHE A 298 10.98 0.27 2.96
CA PHE A 298 9.71 1.00 3.02
C PHE A 298 8.57 0.21 2.36
N ASN A 299 8.82 -0.40 1.22
CA ASN A 299 7.83 -1.21 0.49
C ASN A 299 7.57 -2.59 1.14
N ARG A 300 8.25 -2.91 2.25
CA ARG A 300 8.11 -4.19 2.98
C ARG A 300 7.42 -4.04 4.34
N ASN A 301 7.01 -2.83 4.71
CA ASN A 301 6.30 -2.58 5.98
C ASN A 301 4.81 -3.01 5.94
N SER A 302 4.29 -3.48 4.80
CA SER A 302 2.93 -4.00 4.74
C SER A 302 2.72 -5.13 5.74
N PRO A 303 1.55 -5.22 6.41
CA PRO A 303 1.19 -6.38 7.19
C PRO A 303 1.22 -7.64 6.32
N MET A 304 1.58 -8.78 6.90
CA MET A 304 1.68 -10.07 6.22
C MET A 304 0.87 -11.12 6.99
N THR A 305 0.31 -12.09 6.27
CA THR A 305 -0.50 -13.15 6.90
C THR A 305 0.15 -14.52 6.78
N ALA A 306 -0.01 -15.31 7.85
CA ALA A 306 0.29 -16.75 7.89
C ALA A 306 -0.98 -17.59 8.04
N GLU A 307 -2.17 -17.00 7.87
CA GLU A 307 -3.45 -17.68 8.06
C GLU A 307 -3.62 -18.85 7.12
N GLY A 308 -3.78 -20.05 7.69
CA GLY A 308 -3.99 -21.28 6.91
C GLY A 308 -5.33 -21.25 6.17
N GLY A 309 -5.29 -21.55 4.86
CA GLY A 309 -6.49 -21.56 4.01
C GLY A 309 -6.73 -20.30 3.21
N VAL A 310 -5.88 -19.29 3.34
CA VAL A 310 -5.92 -18.10 2.47
C VAL A 310 -5.47 -18.44 1.05
N ILE A 311 -5.92 -17.65 0.09
CA ILE A 311 -5.47 -17.75 -1.31
C ILE A 311 -4.23 -16.90 -1.47
N ASP A 312 -3.09 -17.51 -1.81
CA ASP A 312 -1.78 -16.84 -1.89
C ASP A 312 -1.80 -15.63 -2.81
N GLU A 313 -2.36 -15.72 -4.02
CA GLU A 313 -2.43 -14.62 -4.97
C GLU A 313 -3.35 -13.48 -4.50
N GLU A 314 -4.43 -13.76 -3.81
CA GLU A 314 -5.32 -12.75 -3.23
C GLU A 314 -4.56 -11.90 -2.21
N TRP A 315 -3.85 -12.52 -1.28
CA TRP A 315 -3.08 -11.81 -0.28
C TRP A 315 -1.88 -11.07 -0.86
N ARG A 316 -1.20 -11.65 -1.85
CA ARG A 316 -0.15 -10.92 -2.59
C ARG A 316 -0.69 -9.62 -3.18
N LEU A 317 -1.90 -9.64 -3.75
CA LEU A 317 -2.56 -8.44 -4.25
C LEU A 317 -2.96 -7.46 -3.13
N HIS A 318 -3.37 -7.96 -1.96
CA HIS A 318 -3.59 -7.10 -0.79
C HIS A 318 -2.33 -6.30 -0.44
N TYR A 319 -1.15 -6.91 -0.48
CA TYR A 319 0.11 -6.20 -0.22
C TYR A 319 0.44 -5.16 -1.29
N VAL A 320 0.10 -5.42 -2.56
CA VAL A 320 0.23 -4.45 -3.64
C VAL A 320 -0.67 -3.23 -3.41
N PHE A 321 -1.93 -3.46 -3.04
CA PHE A 321 -2.88 -2.38 -2.76
C PHE A 321 -2.47 -1.57 -1.54
N ASP A 322 -2.04 -2.23 -0.49
CA ASP A 322 -1.56 -1.60 0.72
C ASP A 322 -0.35 -0.68 0.46
N ARG A 323 0.62 -1.09 -0.38
CA ARG A 323 1.73 -0.22 -0.81
C ARG A 323 1.26 0.96 -1.62
N THR A 324 0.29 0.76 -2.51
CA THR A 324 -0.31 1.83 -3.32
C THR A 324 -0.94 2.89 -2.44
N GLU A 325 -1.70 2.49 -1.45
CA GLU A 325 -2.39 3.36 -0.50
C GLU A 325 -1.40 4.08 0.42
N THR A 326 -0.38 3.35 0.91
CA THR A 326 0.68 3.95 1.74
C THR A 326 1.54 4.94 0.98
N PHE A 327 1.95 4.60 -0.25
CA PHE A 327 2.67 5.53 -1.12
C PHE A 327 1.87 6.82 -1.30
N SER A 328 0.59 6.70 -1.62
CA SER A 328 -0.26 7.86 -1.87
C SER A 328 -0.42 8.72 -0.61
N THR A 329 -0.61 8.10 0.55
CA THR A 329 -0.74 8.83 1.82
C THR A 329 0.58 9.47 2.24
N ALA A 330 1.69 8.70 2.24
CA ALA A 330 2.97 9.15 2.76
C ALA A 330 3.68 10.18 1.88
N PHE A 331 3.62 10.03 0.54
CA PHE A 331 4.36 10.88 -0.38
C PHE A 331 3.52 11.90 -1.13
N LEU A 332 2.24 11.60 -1.37
CA LEU A 332 1.36 12.50 -2.11
C LEU A 332 0.37 13.24 -1.22
N GLY A 333 0.19 12.81 0.04
CA GLY A 333 -0.85 13.35 0.93
C GLY A 333 -2.27 13.10 0.43
N LEU A 334 -2.47 12.03 -0.36
CA LEU A 334 -3.75 11.68 -0.98
C LEU A 334 -4.26 10.34 -0.45
N THR A 335 -5.56 10.27 -0.18
CA THR A 335 -6.25 9.03 0.18
C THR A 335 -6.86 8.42 -1.09
N VAL A 336 -6.32 7.30 -1.56
CA VAL A 336 -6.73 6.68 -2.83
C VAL A 336 -7.55 5.40 -2.69
N ALA A 337 -7.72 4.89 -1.46
CA ALA A 337 -8.35 3.60 -1.20
C ALA A 337 -9.76 3.45 -1.79
N CYS A 338 -10.57 4.53 -1.82
CA CYS A 338 -11.90 4.51 -2.44
C CYS A 338 -11.83 4.20 -3.93
N ALA A 339 -10.76 4.63 -4.62
CA ALA A 339 -10.58 4.42 -6.05
C ALA A 339 -10.29 2.96 -6.43
N LYS A 340 -10.06 2.08 -5.46
CA LYS A 340 -9.97 0.63 -5.66
C LYS A 340 -11.26 0.02 -6.23
N CYS A 341 -12.43 0.51 -5.81
CA CYS A 341 -13.74 -0.04 -6.19
C CYS A 341 -14.51 0.81 -7.20
N HIS A 342 -14.34 2.14 -7.17
CA HIS A 342 -15.01 3.10 -8.04
C HIS A 342 -14.20 4.39 -8.11
N ASP A 343 -14.49 5.29 -9.04
CA ASP A 343 -13.84 6.59 -9.11
C ASP A 343 -13.99 7.33 -7.78
N HIS A 344 -12.91 7.99 -7.30
CA HIS A 344 -12.90 8.65 -6.00
C HIS A 344 -13.99 9.74 -5.93
N LYS A 345 -14.74 9.81 -4.82
CA LYS A 345 -15.90 10.70 -4.70
C LYS A 345 -15.50 12.18 -4.69
N PHE A 346 -14.41 12.52 -4.00
CA PHE A 346 -14.03 13.91 -3.73
C PHE A 346 -12.86 14.38 -4.60
N ASP A 347 -11.89 13.50 -4.81
CA ASP A 347 -10.65 13.81 -5.52
C ASP A 347 -10.73 13.34 -6.98
N PRO A 348 -10.05 14.01 -7.92
CA PRO A 348 -10.06 13.64 -9.34
C PRO A 348 -9.14 12.43 -9.59
N ILE A 349 -9.39 11.34 -8.91
CA ILE A 349 -8.65 10.07 -8.99
C ILE A 349 -9.62 9.00 -9.47
N SER A 350 -9.41 8.49 -10.68
CA SER A 350 -10.23 7.42 -11.22
C SER A 350 -9.79 6.04 -10.70
N GLN A 351 -10.68 5.07 -10.78
CA GLN A 351 -10.35 3.66 -10.54
C GLN A 351 -9.19 3.21 -11.46
N LYS A 352 -9.17 3.69 -12.68
CA LYS A 352 -8.09 3.42 -13.63
C LYS A 352 -6.74 3.92 -13.13
N ASP A 353 -6.69 5.14 -12.58
CA ASP A 353 -5.45 5.72 -12.03
C ASP A 353 -4.95 4.90 -10.85
N TYR A 354 -5.84 4.42 -9.97
CA TYR A 354 -5.49 3.54 -8.86
C TYR A 354 -4.80 2.26 -9.34
N TYR A 355 -5.36 1.56 -10.33
CA TYR A 355 -4.76 0.32 -10.85
C TYR A 355 -3.51 0.56 -11.69
N GLN A 356 -3.40 1.69 -12.36
CA GLN A 356 -2.16 2.08 -13.04
C GLN A 356 -1.04 2.33 -12.03
N LEU A 357 -1.33 3.02 -10.91
CA LEU A 357 -0.38 3.23 -9.83
C LEU A 357 0.00 1.90 -9.16
N SER A 358 -0.97 1.03 -8.89
CA SER A 358 -0.74 -0.31 -8.31
C SER A 358 0.21 -1.16 -9.17
N GLY A 359 0.22 -0.94 -10.48
CA GLY A 359 1.10 -1.64 -11.42
C GLY A 359 2.59 -1.47 -11.11
N PHE A 360 3.01 -0.34 -10.51
CA PHE A 360 4.40 -0.11 -10.09
C PHE A 360 4.83 -1.01 -8.93
N PHE A 361 3.89 -1.49 -8.10
CA PHE A 361 4.14 -2.35 -6.94
C PHE A 361 3.86 -3.82 -7.21
N ASN A 362 3.30 -4.16 -8.37
CA ASN A 362 2.89 -5.53 -8.73
C ASN A 362 4.05 -6.40 -9.27
N ASN A 363 5.26 -5.87 -9.35
CA ASN A 363 6.45 -6.57 -9.83
C ASN A 363 7.29 -7.18 -8.70
N ILE A 364 6.93 -6.98 -7.44
CA ILE A 364 7.64 -7.53 -6.28
C ILE A 364 7.34 -9.02 -6.19
N ARG A 365 8.40 -9.85 -6.19
CA ARG A 365 8.28 -11.30 -6.07
C ARG A 365 8.21 -11.68 -4.58
N GLU A 366 7.01 -11.82 -4.10
CA GLU A 366 6.72 -12.20 -2.71
C GLU A 366 5.60 -13.24 -2.65
N LEU A 367 5.49 -13.94 -1.54
CA LEU A 367 4.39 -14.86 -1.23
C LEU A 367 3.25 -14.06 -0.59
N GLY A 368 2.01 -14.41 -0.90
CA GLY A 368 0.85 -13.86 -0.20
C GLY A 368 0.67 -14.48 1.18
N MET A 369 0.91 -15.78 1.30
CA MET A 369 0.94 -16.45 2.59
C MET A 369 2.40 -16.67 3.02
N THR A 370 2.73 -16.27 4.25
CA THR A 370 4.03 -16.47 4.89
C THR A 370 3.92 -17.52 5.99
N GLY A 371 5.00 -17.80 6.73
CA GLY A 371 4.93 -18.55 7.97
C GLY A 371 4.60 -17.65 9.16
N ASP A 372 4.37 -18.25 10.31
CA ASP A 372 3.94 -17.56 11.54
C ASP A 372 5.02 -16.65 12.14
N ASP A 373 6.30 -16.94 11.89
CA ASP A 373 7.44 -16.23 12.49
C ASP A 373 8.63 -16.22 11.53
N GLY A 374 9.48 -15.19 11.62
CA GLY A 374 10.72 -15.05 10.84
C GLY A 374 10.62 -14.15 9.61
N ASP A 375 11.70 -14.14 8.84
CA ASP A 375 11.87 -13.24 7.69
C ASP A 375 11.57 -13.96 6.36
N TYR A 376 10.65 -13.42 5.58
CA TYR A 376 10.23 -13.97 4.28
C TYR A 376 10.63 -13.06 3.13
N GLY A 377 11.02 -13.69 2.02
CA GLY A 377 11.56 -13.01 0.84
C GLY A 377 10.62 -12.00 0.16
N PRO A 378 11.21 -11.05 -0.60
CA PRO A 378 12.64 -10.90 -0.87
C PRO A 378 13.42 -10.38 0.33
N LEU A 379 14.63 -10.89 0.57
CA LEU A 379 15.50 -10.56 1.71
C LEU A 379 16.75 -9.81 1.28
N LEU A 380 17.19 -8.87 2.11
CA LEU A 380 18.50 -8.24 2.02
C LEU A 380 19.38 -8.70 3.20
N TYR A 381 20.44 -9.42 2.90
CA TYR A 381 21.41 -9.83 3.92
C TYR A 381 22.34 -8.65 4.28
N LEU A 382 22.48 -8.40 5.58
CA LEU A 382 23.31 -7.33 6.15
C LEU A 382 24.46 -7.92 6.99
N PRO A 383 25.44 -8.56 6.37
CA PRO A 383 26.54 -9.17 7.10
C PRO A 383 27.41 -8.12 7.76
N THR A 384 27.86 -8.39 8.99
CA THR A 384 28.91 -7.64 9.65
C THR A 384 30.22 -7.74 8.85
N ASN A 385 31.16 -6.82 9.08
CA ASN A 385 32.47 -6.84 8.40
C ASN A 385 33.18 -8.19 8.53
N ASN A 386 33.06 -8.83 9.69
CA ASN A 386 33.66 -10.14 9.95
C ASN A 386 32.98 -11.25 9.13
N GLN A 387 31.64 -11.26 9.12
CA GLN A 387 30.86 -12.19 8.29
C GLN A 387 31.12 -11.98 6.81
N GLN A 388 31.24 -10.73 6.36
CA GLN A 388 31.55 -10.43 4.95
C GLN A 388 32.94 -10.95 4.54
N ALA A 389 33.91 -10.84 5.42
CA ALA A 389 35.24 -11.42 5.19
C ALA A 389 35.21 -12.96 5.14
N GLN A 390 34.37 -13.60 5.97
CA GLN A 390 34.16 -15.04 5.92
C GLN A 390 33.44 -15.48 4.65
N LEU A 391 32.38 -14.78 4.23
CA LEU A 391 31.67 -15.04 2.98
C LEU A 391 32.60 -14.99 1.78
N LYS A 392 33.44 -13.95 1.67
CA LYS A 392 34.43 -13.86 0.57
C LYS A 392 35.40 -15.06 0.54
N LYS A 393 35.81 -15.58 1.70
CA LYS A 393 36.64 -16.79 1.75
C LYS A 393 35.89 -18.02 1.28
N LEU A 394 34.63 -18.17 1.71
CA LEU A 394 33.78 -19.28 1.30
C LEU A 394 33.46 -19.24 -0.20
N ASP A 395 33.13 -18.06 -0.74
CA ASP A 395 32.92 -17.88 -2.18
C ASP A 395 34.15 -18.30 -2.99
N ALA A 396 35.34 -17.92 -2.55
CA ALA A 396 36.58 -18.33 -3.21
C ALA A 396 36.78 -19.86 -3.17
N ILE A 397 36.41 -20.52 -2.05
CA ILE A 397 36.46 -21.98 -1.94
C ILE A 397 35.44 -22.61 -2.89
N VAL A 398 34.20 -22.10 -2.92
CA VAL A 398 33.13 -22.59 -3.82
C VAL A 398 33.55 -22.47 -5.28
N GLU A 399 34.07 -21.33 -5.72
CA GLU A 399 34.53 -21.16 -7.09
C GLU A 399 35.70 -22.10 -7.45
N LYS A 400 36.67 -22.25 -6.56
CA LYS A 400 37.75 -23.22 -6.74
C LYS A 400 37.22 -24.64 -6.86
N THR A 401 36.24 -25.01 -6.00
CA THR A 401 35.65 -26.35 -6.02
C THR A 401 34.81 -26.58 -7.28
N LYS A 402 34.04 -25.58 -7.74
CA LYS A 402 33.32 -25.65 -9.02
C LYS A 402 34.24 -25.94 -10.19
N ILE A 403 35.40 -25.26 -10.27
CA ILE A 403 36.41 -25.50 -11.29
C ILE A 403 36.94 -26.93 -11.21
N GLN A 404 37.17 -27.43 -9.98
CA GLN A 404 37.64 -28.82 -9.79
C GLN A 404 36.57 -29.87 -10.11
N LEU A 405 35.28 -29.53 -9.97
CA LEU A 405 34.13 -30.40 -10.29
C LEU A 405 33.70 -30.29 -11.76
N SER A 406 34.23 -29.32 -12.53
CA SER A 406 33.95 -29.22 -13.94
C SER A 406 34.57 -30.40 -14.68
N LEU A 407 33.74 -31.37 -15.05
CA LEU A 407 34.15 -32.51 -15.86
C LEU A 407 34.02 -32.15 -17.31
N THR A 408 35.00 -32.60 -18.11
CA THR A 408 34.89 -32.54 -19.58
C THR A 408 33.79 -33.49 -20.07
N GLU A 409 33.22 -33.23 -21.24
CA GLU A 409 32.22 -34.15 -21.84
C GLU A 409 32.74 -35.58 -21.92
N LYS A 410 34.05 -35.77 -22.12
CA LYS A 410 34.69 -37.08 -22.16
C LYS A 410 34.67 -37.76 -20.77
N GLU A 411 35.04 -37.03 -19.70
CA GLU A 411 35.05 -37.56 -18.34
C GLU A 411 33.62 -37.89 -17.85
N LEU A 412 32.65 -37.08 -18.25
CA LEU A 412 31.23 -37.35 -18.00
C LEU A 412 30.78 -38.65 -18.73
N ALA A 413 31.16 -38.82 -20.00
CA ALA A 413 30.83 -40.02 -20.75
C ALA A 413 31.50 -41.28 -20.15
N GLU A 414 32.77 -41.15 -19.71
CA GLU A 414 33.49 -42.23 -19.03
C GLU A 414 32.82 -42.60 -17.70
N MET A 415 32.37 -41.61 -16.94
CA MET A 415 31.65 -41.78 -15.70
C MET A 415 30.29 -42.46 -15.91
N TYR A 416 29.52 -42.06 -16.92
CA TYR A 416 28.28 -42.74 -17.32
C TYR A 416 28.51 -44.17 -17.73
N ASN A 417 29.51 -44.45 -18.57
CA ASN A 417 29.87 -45.82 -18.95
C ASN A 417 30.30 -46.69 -17.74
N TYR A 418 31.00 -46.11 -16.78
CA TYR A 418 31.37 -46.78 -15.55
C TYR A 418 30.15 -47.10 -14.69
N ILE A 419 29.19 -46.14 -14.55
CA ILE A 419 27.95 -46.34 -13.80
C ILE A 419 27.10 -47.45 -14.43
N GLU A 420 27.00 -47.49 -15.75
CA GLU A 420 26.28 -48.58 -16.46
C GLU A 420 26.90 -49.97 -16.26
N GLN A 421 28.22 -50.02 -16.06
CA GLN A 421 28.94 -51.29 -15.82
C GLN A 421 28.97 -51.69 -14.36
N LEU A 422 28.51 -50.85 -13.44
CA LEU A 422 28.40 -51.23 -12.03
C LEU A 422 27.43 -52.41 -11.89
N PRO A 423 27.81 -53.47 -11.14
CA PRO A 423 26.89 -54.55 -10.87
C PRO A 423 25.65 -54.01 -10.20
N ALA A 424 24.49 -54.47 -10.64
CA ALA A 424 23.20 -54.07 -10.07
C ALA A 424 23.29 -54.02 -8.56
N VAL A 425 23.06 -52.82 -8.00
CA VAL A 425 23.22 -52.52 -6.58
C VAL A 425 22.55 -53.65 -5.78
N LYS A 426 23.33 -54.37 -4.97
CA LYS A 426 22.78 -55.34 -4.03
C LYS A 426 21.69 -54.65 -3.25
N LYS A 427 20.48 -55.25 -3.26
CA LYS A 427 19.36 -54.73 -2.48
C LYS A 427 19.83 -54.37 -1.08
N ILE A 428 19.74 -53.12 -0.69
CA ILE A 428 20.00 -52.70 0.67
C ILE A 428 18.83 -53.19 1.52
N ASP A 429 19.05 -54.31 2.21
CA ASP A 429 17.99 -54.95 3.02
C ASP A 429 18.08 -54.54 4.50
N LYS A 430 19.24 -54.11 4.96
CA LYS A 430 19.47 -53.75 6.35
C LYS A 430 19.03 -52.28 6.56
N GLY A 431 18.07 -52.09 7.47
CA GLY A 431 17.52 -50.77 7.78
C GLY A 431 16.44 -50.25 6.81
N LEU A 432 16.05 -51.08 5.82
CA LEU A 432 14.97 -50.70 4.91
C LEU A 432 13.62 -50.79 5.64
N ILE A 433 12.94 -49.65 5.79
CA ILE A 433 11.66 -49.53 6.50
C ILE A 433 10.44 -49.47 5.55
N GLY A 434 10.63 -49.06 4.30
CA GLY A 434 9.60 -49.03 3.29
C GLY A 434 10.17 -49.31 1.89
N TYR A 435 9.54 -50.23 1.14
CA TYR A 435 9.88 -50.50 -0.26
C TYR A 435 8.59 -50.57 -1.09
N TYR A 436 8.48 -49.72 -2.08
CA TYR A 436 7.25 -49.46 -2.83
C TYR A 436 7.50 -49.57 -4.35
N PRO A 437 7.46 -50.78 -4.93
CA PRO A 437 7.84 -51.04 -6.33
C PRO A 437 6.77 -50.65 -7.36
N PHE A 438 5.55 -50.30 -6.95
CA PHE A 438 4.42 -49.95 -7.82
C PHE A 438 4.03 -50.99 -8.89
N ASP A 439 4.35 -52.22 -8.72
CA ASP A 439 4.18 -53.28 -9.75
C ASP A 439 2.72 -53.68 -10.00
N LYS A 440 1.81 -53.46 -9.05
CA LYS A 440 0.40 -53.86 -9.16
C LYS A 440 -0.54 -52.86 -8.49
N ILE A 441 -1.65 -52.56 -9.17
CA ILE A 441 -2.79 -51.81 -8.62
C ILE A 441 -3.94 -52.77 -8.37
N THR A 442 -4.49 -52.81 -7.17
CA THR A 442 -5.84 -53.30 -6.91
C THR A 442 -6.78 -52.12 -6.72
N PRO A 443 -8.10 -52.25 -6.97
CA PRO A 443 -9.01 -51.11 -7.05
C PRO A 443 -9.06 -50.20 -5.82
N VAL A 444 -8.46 -50.57 -4.68
CA VAL A 444 -8.46 -49.83 -3.43
C VAL A 444 -7.07 -49.79 -2.77
N ARG A 445 -6.14 -50.69 -3.14
CA ARG A 445 -4.82 -50.83 -2.49
C ARG A 445 -3.76 -51.29 -3.50
N VAL A 446 -2.57 -50.70 -3.41
CA VAL A 446 -1.40 -51.18 -4.15
C VAL A 446 -0.58 -52.09 -3.24
N ALA A 447 -0.44 -53.35 -3.63
CA ALA A 447 0.28 -54.32 -2.83
C ALA A 447 1.78 -54.28 -3.10
N ASN A 448 2.55 -54.40 -2.05
CA ASN A 448 4.00 -54.51 -2.06
C ASN A 448 4.50 -55.94 -2.48
N ASN A 449 5.78 -56.01 -2.78
CA ASN A 449 6.47 -57.26 -3.15
C ASN A 449 6.17 -58.38 -2.14
N PRO A 450 5.69 -59.55 -2.59
CA PRO A 450 5.17 -60.64 -1.74
C PRO A 450 6.20 -61.32 -0.84
N SER A 451 7.48 -61.01 -0.94
CA SER A 451 8.53 -61.57 -0.09
C SER A 451 8.78 -60.86 1.23
N ARG A 452 8.05 -59.76 1.53
CA ARG A 452 8.16 -58.97 2.77
C ARG A 452 6.78 -58.62 3.31
N LYS A 453 6.67 -58.25 4.61
CA LYS A 453 5.41 -57.76 5.21
C LYS A 453 4.85 -56.65 4.36
N PRO A 454 3.58 -56.74 3.94
CA PRO A 454 3.01 -55.84 2.96
C PRO A 454 2.81 -54.44 3.57
N ASN A 455 3.51 -53.44 3.02
CA ASN A 455 3.14 -52.05 3.19
C ASN A 455 2.10 -51.72 2.11
N TYR A 456 1.02 -51.05 2.46
CA TYR A 456 -0.10 -50.76 1.57
C TYR A 456 -0.16 -49.29 1.21
N PHE A 457 -0.54 -49.00 -0.03
CA PHE A 457 -0.91 -47.66 -0.46
C PHE A 457 -2.42 -47.55 -0.60
N ILE A 458 -2.93 -46.40 -0.32
CA ILE A 458 -4.29 -46.00 -0.63
C ILE A 458 -4.17 -44.93 -1.73
N ALA A 459 -4.63 -45.27 -2.94
CA ALA A 459 -4.91 -44.26 -3.95
C ALA A 459 -6.14 -43.47 -3.48
N ASP A 460 -5.96 -42.25 -3.02
CA ASP A 460 -7.05 -41.47 -2.47
C ASP A 460 -7.55 -40.48 -3.54
N ASN A 461 -8.81 -40.70 -3.94
CA ASN A 461 -9.57 -39.72 -4.71
C ASN A 461 -10.24 -38.79 -3.71
N ASN A 462 -9.93 -37.50 -3.77
CA ASN A 462 -10.62 -36.50 -2.96
C ASN A 462 -12.13 -36.57 -3.24
N LYS A 463 -12.89 -37.20 -2.35
CA LYS A 463 -14.33 -37.49 -2.51
C LYS A 463 -15.21 -36.24 -2.67
N ASN A 464 -14.64 -35.06 -2.46
CA ASN A 464 -15.36 -33.79 -2.56
C ASN A 464 -15.30 -33.15 -3.96
N THR A 465 -14.51 -33.70 -4.89
CA THR A 465 -14.51 -33.27 -6.29
C THR A 465 -15.07 -34.40 -7.16
N LYS A 466 -15.99 -34.09 -8.04
CA LYS A 466 -16.58 -35.01 -9.03
C LYS A 466 -15.56 -35.52 -10.07
N SER A 467 -14.25 -35.48 -9.79
CA SER A 467 -13.22 -35.95 -10.72
C SER A 467 -12.92 -37.45 -10.45
N THR A 468 -13.05 -38.23 -11.48
CA THR A 468 -12.78 -39.68 -11.55
C THR A 468 -11.31 -40.03 -11.81
N TYR A 469 -10.39 -39.12 -11.46
CA TYR A 469 -8.97 -39.32 -11.77
C TYR A 469 -8.26 -40.04 -10.64
N SER A 470 -7.74 -41.22 -10.95
CA SER A 470 -6.77 -41.96 -10.13
C SER A 470 -5.43 -41.93 -10.83
N PRO A 471 -4.29 -41.95 -10.09
CA PRO A 471 -2.98 -42.13 -10.70
C PRO A 471 -2.98 -43.33 -11.63
N LYS A 472 -2.43 -43.16 -12.84
CA LYS A 472 -2.41 -44.18 -13.86
C LYS A 472 -1.12 -45.01 -13.77
N LEU A 473 -1.23 -46.34 -13.87
CA LEU A 473 -0.06 -47.18 -13.95
C LEU A 473 0.56 -47.10 -15.35
N VAL A 474 1.85 -46.79 -15.40
CA VAL A 474 2.64 -46.70 -16.64
C VAL A 474 3.95 -47.45 -16.49
N GLU A 475 4.65 -47.69 -17.58
CA GLU A 475 5.99 -48.28 -17.56
C GLU A 475 6.98 -47.30 -16.90
N GLY A 476 7.76 -47.79 -15.92
CA GLY A 476 8.75 -47.02 -15.16
C GLY A 476 10.18 -47.36 -15.55
N VAL A 477 11.16 -46.77 -14.85
CA VAL A 477 12.59 -47.09 -15.04
C VAL A 477 12.92 -48.51 -14.62
N GLN A 478 12.24 -49.02 -13.59
CA GLN A 478 12.31 -50.40 -13.15
C GLN A 478 10.88 -50.88 -12.81
N GLY A 479 10.28 -51.75 -13.67
CA GLY A 479 8.90 -52.15 -13.48
C GLY A 479 7.90 -51.05 -13.84
N ASN A 480 6.90 -50.87 -13.01
CA ASN A 480 5.85 -49.87 -13.23
C ASN A 480 6.04 -48.60 -12.39
N ALA A 481 5.39 -47.53 -12.80
CA ALA A 481 5.34 -46.23 -12.12
C ALA A 481 3.91 -45.66 -12.11
N PHE A 482 3.64 -44.74 -11.22
CA PHE A 482 2.39 -43.98 -11.23
C PHE A 482 2.53 -42.67 -11.98
N GLU A 483 1.67 -42.42 -12.94
CA GLU A 483 1.49 -41.14 -13.60
C GLU A 483 0.33 -40.37 -12.94
N PHE A 484 0.63 -39.22 -12.35
CA PHE A 484 -0.32 -38.28 -11.78
C PHE A 484 -0.80 -37.34 -12.88
N GLN A 485 -2.12 -37.29 -13.10
CA GLN A 485 -2.74 -36.55 -14.21
C GLN A 485 -3.43 -35.26 -13.76
N SER A 486 -3.65 -35.09 -12.46
CA SER A 486 -4.28 -33.92 -11.88
C SER A 486 -3.54 -33.45 -10.63
N ASP A 487 -3.78 -32.20 -10.25
CA ASP A 487 -3.23 -31.58 -9.03
C ASP A 487 -3.81 -32.24 -7.74
N TYR A 488 -4.80 -33.13 -7.87
CA TYR A 488 -5.46 -33.81 -6.76
C TYR A 488 -5.06 -35.28 -6.63
N ASP A 489 -4.30 -35.79 -7.59
CA ASP A 489 -3.83 -37.19 -7.55
C ASP A 489 -2.76 -37.34 -6.49
N ARG A 490 -2.96 -38.21 -5.55
CA ARG A 490 -2.01 -38.52 -4.49
C ARG A 490 -2.05 -39.98 -4.10
N ILE A 491 -0.99 -40.45 -3.49
CA ILE A 491 -0.86 -41.76 -2.89
C ILE A 491 -0.55 -41.56 -1.41
N SER A 492 -1.37 -42.12 -0.53
CA SER A 492 -1.12 -42.14 0.90
C SER A 492 -0.48 -43.47 1.29
N ILE A 493 0.62 -43.39 2.06
CA ILE A 493 1.31 -44.55 2.62
C ILE A 493 0.68 -44.88 3.97
N ASP A 494 0.36 -46.14 4.22
CA ASP A 494 -0.29 -46.58 5.45
C ASP A 494 0.64 -46.40 6.68
N LYS A 495 0.05 -46.27 7.87
CA LYS A 495 0.67 -45.88 9.15
C LYS A 495 1.76 -46.79 9.71
N GLU A 496 2.22 -47.78 9.00
CA GLU A 496 3.27 -48.71 9.46
C GLU A 496 4.72 -48.16 9.29
N ILE A 497 4.91 -46.98 8.73
CA ILE A 497 6.21 -46.30 8.75
C ILE A 497 6.35 -45.63 10.09
N PRO A 498 7.45 -45.90 10.86
CA PRO A 498 7.70 -45.23 12.11
C PRO A 498 7.73 -43.71 11.93
N ASP A 499 7.20 -42.97 12.89
CA ASP A 499 7.39 -41.53 12.95
C ASP A 499 8.88 -41.26 13.11
N PHE A 500 9.42 -40.39 12.26
CA PHE A 500 10.79 -39.89 12.36
C PHE A 500 10.78 -38.54 13.06
N GLU A 501 11.68 -38.38 14.03
CA GLU A 501 12.02 -37.06 14.53
C GLU A 501 12.95 -36.38 13.54
N TRP A 502 12.93 -35.05 13.50
CA TRP A 502 13.78 -34.25 12.59
C TRP A 502 15.30 -34.48 12.83
N THR A 503 15.66 -35.07 13.96
CA THR A 503 17.03 -35.45 14.33
C THR A 503 17.42 -36.86 13.89
N ASP A 504 16.47 -37.68 13.46
CA ASP A 504 16.75 -39.06 13.07
C ASP A 504 17.37 -39.14 11.68
N PRO A 505 18.46 -39.84 11.50
CA PRO A 505 19.07 -40.01 10.18
C PRO A 505 18.20 -40.96 9.34
N PHE A 506 17.75 -40.51 8.20
CA PHE A 506 17.03 -41.35 7.23
C PHE A 506 17.46 -41.03 5.80
N SER A 507 17.19 -41.95 4.87
CA SER A 507 17.43 -41.79 3.45
C SER A 507 16.23 -42.20 2.65
N ILE A 508 15.89 -41.43 1.62
CA ILE A 508 14.83 -41.72 0.66
C ILE A 508 15.46 -41.90 -0.71
N SER A 509 15.07 -42.92 -1.43
CA SER A 509 15.45 -43.11 -2.83
C SER A 509 14.20 -43.35 -3.64
N LEU A 510 14.00 -42.54 -4.68
CA LEU A 510 12.88 -42.69 -5.61
C LEU A 510 13.27 -42.27 -7.02
N TRP A 511 12.57 -42.82 -8.01
CA TRP A 511 12.63 -42.35 -9.38
C TRP A 511 11.43 -41.44 -9.64
N ALA A 512 11.66 -40.25 -10.12
CA ALA A 512 10.60 -39.32 -10.48
C ALA A 512 10.89 -38.69 -11.85
N GLN A 513 9.84 -38.56 -12.66
CA GLN A 513 9.89 -37.86 -13.95
C GLN A 513 8.82 -36.79 -14.00
N THR A 514 9.20 -35.57 -14.31
CA THR A 514 8.25 -34.47 -14.50
C THR A 514 8.04 -34.22 -15.98
N LYS A 515 6.79 -34.28 -16.44
CA LYS A 515 6.40 -34.00 -17.84
C LYS A 515 5.99 -32.51 -18.06
N GLN A 516 5.66 -31.82 -16.99
CA GLN A 516 5.15 -30.44 -17.07
C GLN A 516 6.20 -29.43 -16.63
N LYS A 517 6.54 -28.49 -17.51
CA LYS A 517 7.25 -27.26 -17.17
C LYS A 517 6.23 -26.21 -16.72
N LYS A 518 5.53 -26.42 -15.62
CA LYS A 518 4.73 -25.35 -15.00
C LYS A 518 5.72 -24.36 -14.35
N LYS A 519 5.83 -23.18 -14.92
CA LYS A 519 6.48 -22.06 -14.23
C LYS A 519 5.61 -21.69 -13.02
N ASN A 520 6.25 -21.55 -11.85
CA ASN A 520 5.66 -21.08 -10.59
C ASN A 520 4.79 -22.09 -9.80
N ALA A 521 5.03 -23.38 -9.88
CA ALA A 521 4.36 -24.33 -9.01
C ALA A 521 5.36 -25.32 -8.39
N ARG A 522 5.25 -25.57 -7.08
CA ARG A 522 5.99 -26.64 -6.40
C ARG A 522 5.39 -27.99 -6.80
N GLN A 523 6.25 -28.98 -7.09
CA GLN A 523 5.84 -30.33 -7.41
C GLN A 523 6.30 -31.27 -6.29
N PHE A 524 5.37 -31.69 -5.45
CA PHE A 524 5.64 -32.57 -4.32
C PHE A 524 5.79 -34.01 -4.77
N PHE A 525 6.84 -34.69 -4.34
CA PHE A 525 7.06 -36.10 -4.59
C PHE A 525 6.68 -36.95 -3.39
N LEU A 526 7.07 -36.53 -2.20
CA LEU A 526 6.83 -37.25 -0.95
C LEU A 526 6.90 -36.28 0.21
N GLY A 527 6.07 -36.48 1.24
CA GLY A 527 6.11 -35.67 2.44
C GLY A 527 5.26 -36.25 3.57
N THR A 528 5.50 -35.78 4.76
CA THR A 528 4.73 -36.07 5.96
C THR A 528 3.92 -34.89 6.45
N THR A 529 4.02 -33.73 5.80
CA THR A 529 3.21 -32.55 6.11
C THR A 529 1.75 -32.85 5.79
N GLY A 530 0.99 -33.15 6.76
CA GLY A 530 -0.41 -33.46 6.59
C GLY A 530 -1.26 -32.96 7.75
N GLY A 531 -2.26 -32.21 7.39
CA GLY A 531 -3.51 -31.90 8.02
C GLY A 531 -3.61 -31.93 9.55
N LYS A 532 -4.81 -31.74 10.02
CA LYS A 532 -5.36 -31.43 11.34
C LYS A 532 -4.65 -31.91 12.62
N ASN A 533 -3.81 -32.92 12.58
CA ASN A 533 -3.23 -33.50 13.80
C ASN A 533 -1.74 -33.18 14.02
N ASN A 534 -1.01 -32.67 13.03
CA ASN A 534 0.42 -32.46 13.12
C ASN A 534 0.85 -30.99 13.00
N TRP A 535 -0.05 -30.03 13.10
CA TRP A 535 0.26 -28.59 13.07
C TRP A 535 1.20 -28.19 11.91
N TRP A 536 1.01 -28.83 10.71
CA TRP A 536 1.85 -28.61 9.52
C TRP A 536 3.34 -28.94 9.74
N ARG A 537 3.67 -29.73 10.77
CA ARG A 537 5.03 -30.19 11.03
C ARG A 537 5.32 -31.44 10.22
N GLY A 538 6.52 -31.51 9.69
CA GLY A 538 6.98 -32.64 8.90
C GLY A 538 8.08 -32.22 7.94
N TRP A 539 8.34 -33.06 6.96
CA TRP A 539 9.30 -32.80 5.89
C TRP A 539 8.65 -33.11 4.54
N ASP A 540 9.09 -32.38 3.51
CA ASP A 540 8.63 -32.53 2.14
C ASP A 540 9.81 -32.66 1.19
N PHE A 541 9.65 -33.51 0.19
CA PHE A 541 10.56 -33.70 -0.92
C PHE A 541 9.85 -33.23 -2.20
N TYR A 542 10.31 -32.10 -2.77
CA TYR A 542 9.63 -31.47 -3.89
C TYR A 542 10.61 -30.79 -4.85
N LEU A 543 10.16 -30.52 -6.07
CA LEU A 543 10.82 -29.59 -6.98
C LEU A 543 10.27 -28.18 -6.77
N ASP A 544 11.17 -27.21 -6.65
CA ASP A 544 10.80 -25.79 -6.64
C ASP A 544 10.41 -25.29 -8.06
N ASP A 545 10.03 -24.03 -8.15
CA ASP A 545 9.67 -23.35 -9.40
C ASP A 545 10.81 -23.25 -10.42
N LYS A 546 12.03 -23.57 -10.00
CA LYS A 546 13.25 -23.61 -10.85
C LYS A 546 13.70 -25.04 -11.15
N ASN A 547 12.86 -26.03 -10.88
CA ASN A 547 13.16 -27.47 -10.99
C ASN A 547 14.37 -27.92 -10.13
N ARG A 548 14.56 -27.33 -8.95
CA ARG A 548 15.55 -27.76 -7.97
C ARG A 548 14.86 -28.55 -6.85
N ILE A 549 15.52 -29.60 -6.38
CA ILE A 549 15.08 -30.40 -5.24
C ILE A 549 15.46 -29.71 -3.95
#